data_7a2b6282ef5135f07aa2e1e12a4babc9
#
_entry.id   7a2b6282ef5135f07aa2e1e12a4babc9
#
_cell.length_a   1.000
_cell.length_b   1.000
_cell.length_c   1.000
_cell.angle_alpha   90.00
_cell.angle_beta   90.00
_cell.angle_gamma   90.00
#
_symmetry.space_group_name_H-M   'P 1'
#
loop_
_entity.id
_entity.type
_entity.pdbx_description
1 polymer ?
#
loop_
_entity_poly.entity_id
_entity_poly.type
_entity_poly.pdbx_seq_one_letter_code
_entity_poly.pdbx_strand_id
1 'polypeptide(L)'
;MSIFSFFGGGANINEGVAEARETSGAVLVDVREADEYASGHIKDAVNVPLSDIERISSVVVDRTVPLFLYCASGARSVRAEKALKQMGYTQIRNIGGIRGYTGPLE
;
A
#
# COMPACT_ATOMS: atom_id res chain seq x y z
N MET A 1 18.54 3.30 -11.67
CA MET A 1 17.22 3.72 -12.16
C MET A 1 16.14 3.29 -11.19
N SER A 2 15.23 4.15 -10.91
CA SER A 2 14.12 3.81 -10.03
C SER A 2 13.01 3.19 -10.83
N ILE A 3 12.62 1.96 -10.49
CA ILE A 3 11.48 1.36 -11.14
C ILE A 3 10.17 2.03 -10.77
N PHE A 4 10.18 2.84 -9.73
CA PHE A 4 8.99 3.58 -9.35
C PHE A 4 8.49 4.53 -10.44
N SER A 5 9.39 5.07 -11.25
CA SER A 5 8.97 5.99 -12.30
C SER A 5 8.22 5.33 -13.44
N PHE A 6 8.29 4.02 -13.52
CA PHE A 6 7.62 3.27 -14.55
C PHE A 6 6.13 3.32 -14.47
N PHE A 7 5.61 3.35 -13.27
CA PHE A 7 4.22 3.13 -13.08
C PHE A 7 3.47 4.43 -12.89
N GLY A 8 3.77 5.42 -13.66
CA GLY A 8 3.00 6.64 -13.57
C GLY A 8 1.53 6.28 -13.44
N GLY A 9 0.67 6.86 -13.35
CA GLY A 9 -0.72 6.80 -13.18
C GLY A 9 -1.49 5.47 -13.32
N GLY A 10 -1.05 4.58 -14.13
CA GLY A 10 -1.79 3.37 -14.41
C GLY A 10 -1.36 2.20 -13.56
N ALA A 11 -1.47 2.31 -12.26
CA ALA A 11 -0.97 1.29 -11.36
C ALA A 11 -1.62 -0.06 -11.63
N ASN A 12 -0.79 -1.05 -11.95
CA ASN A 12 -1.19 -2.44 -12.03
C ASN A 12 -0.83 -3.07 -10.69
N ILE A 13 -1.83 -3.48 -9.94
CA ILE A 13 -1.63 -4.00 -8.59
C ILE A 13 -0.74 -5.24 -8.60
N ASN A 14 -0.84 -6.08 -9.61
CA ASN A 14 -0.02 -7.30 -9.68
C ASN A 14 1.46 -6.95 -9.79
N GLU A 15 1.80 -5.98 -10.62
CA GLU A 15 3.18 -5.50 -10.73
C GLU A 15 3.62 -4.79 -9.45
N GLY A 16 2.75 -4.02 -8.85
CA GLY A 16 3.04 -3.33 -7.60
C GLY A 16 3.33 -4.28 -6.46
N VAL A 17 2.57 -5.35 -6.34
CA VAL A 17 2.81 -6.39 -5.32
C VAL A 17 4.15 -7.08 -5.57
N ALA A 18 4.43 -7.43 -6.82
CA ALA A 18 5.71 -8.05 -7.16
C ALA A 18 6.88 -7.13 -6.81
N GLU A 19 6.75 -5.85 -7.11
CA GLU A 19 7.76 -4.85 -6.79
C GLU A 19 7.97 -4.74 -5.29
N ALA A 20 6.88 -4.73 -4.52
CA ALA A 20 6.96 -4.66 -3.06
C ALA A 20 7.74 -5.85 -2.49
N ARG A 21 7.49 -7.04 -3.03
CA ARG A 21 8.16 -8.26 -2.56
C ARG A 21 9.64 -8.27 -2.88
N GLU A 22 10.04 -7.54 -3.93
CA GLU A 22 11.44 -7.44 -4.33
C GLU A 22 12.17 -6.27 -3.69
N THR A 23 11.43 -5.39 -3.02
CA THR A 23 12.01 -4.20 -2.40
C THR A 23 12.34 -4.52 -0.95
N SER A 24 13.63 -4.44 -0.62
CA SER A 24 14.11 -4.75 0.72
C SER A 24 13.46 -3.85 1.77
N GLY A 25 12.90 -4.47 2.80
CA GLY A 25 12.28 -3.75 3.91
C GLY A 25 10.93 -3.15 3.63
N ALA A 26 10.37 -3.34 2.42
CA ALA A 26 9.09 -2.75 2.06
C ALA A 26 7.95 -3.35 2.88
N VAL A 27 6.94 -2.52 3.13
CA VAL A 27 5.72 -2.95 3.81
C VAL A 27 4.54 -2.72 2.87
N LEU A 28 3.73 -3.76 2.70
CA LEU A 28 2.51 -3.70 1.91
C LEU A 28 1.37 -3.33 2.86
N VAL A 29 0.67 -2.24 2.56
CA VAL A 29 -0.35 -1.70 3.46
C VAL A 29 -1.71 -1.70 2.78
N ASP A 30 -2.65 -2.39 3.40
CA ASP A 30 -4.06 -2.40 2.99
C ASP A 30 -4.76 -1.27 3.75
N VAL A 31 -5.20 -0.23 3.04
CA VAL A 31 -5.86 0.92 3.66
C VAL A 31 -7.37 0.83 3.62
N ARG A 32 -7.91 -0.36 3.30
CA ARG A 32 -9.36 -0.62 3.41
C ARG A 32 -9.75 -0.75 4.87
N GLU A 33 -11.05 -0.81 5.13
CA GLU A 33 -11.54 -1.00 6.48
C GLU A 33 -11.23 -2.42 6.98
N ALA A 34 -11.26 -2.61 8.29
CA ALA A 34 -10.87 -3.87 8.91
C ALA A 34 -11.71 -5.05 8.45
N ASP A 35 -13.01 -4.86 8.24
CA ASP A 35 -13.89 -5.93 7.77
C ASP A 35 -13.59 -6.33 6.33
N GLU A 36 -13.21 -5.39 5.49
CA GLU A 36 -12.78 -5.69 4.13
C GLU A 36 -11.50 -6.52 4.15
N TYR A 37 -10.54 -6.11 4.98
CA TYR A 37 -9.28 -6.84 5.14
C TYR A 37 -9.53 -8.26 5.63
N ALA A 38 -10.40 -8.42 6.61
CA ALA A 38 -10.70 -9.73 7.18
C ALA A 38 -11.36 -10.67 6.17
N SER A 39 -12.11 -10.13 5.22
CA SER A 39 -12.78 -10.94 4.21
C SER A 39 -11.84 -11.42 3.10
N GLY A 40 -10.62 -10.94 3.08
CA GLY A 40 -9.60 -11.36 2.12
C GLY A 40 -8.64 -10.22 1.83
N HIS A 41 -7.34 -10.47 1.95
CA HIS A 41 -6.32 -9.46 1.70
C HIS A 41 -5.11 -10.10 1.03
N ILE A 42 -4.24 -9.28 0.48
CA ILE A 42 -3.03 -9.76 -0.18
C ILE A 42 -2.06 -10.25 0.89
N LYS A 43 -1.46 -11.41 0.65
CA LYS A 43 -0.55 -12.04 1.61
C LYS A 43 0.50 -11.06 2.10
N ASP A 44 0.73 -11.08 3.40
CA ASP A 44 1.70 -10.26 4.13
C ASP A 44 1.32 -8.79 4.24
N ALA A 45 0.18 -8.37 3.72
CA ALA A 45 -0.26 -6.99 3.90
C ALA A 45 -0.67 -6.74 5.35
N VAL A 46 -0.31 -5.55 5.84
CA VAL A 46 -0.81 -5.08 7.14
C VAL A 46 -1.99 -4.15 6.91
N ASN A 47 -2.95 -4.16 7.81
CA ASN A 47 -4.14 -3.32 7.67
C ASN A 47 -4.01 -2.05 8.51
N VAL A 48 -3.99 -0.91 7.82
CA VAL A 48 -4.08 0.40 8.47
C VAL A 48 -5.12 1.19 7.68
N PRO A 49 -6.38 1.16 8.11
CA PRO A 49 -7.45 1.83 7.36
C PRO A 49 -7.20 3.31 7.16
N LEU A 50 -7.65 3.83 6.02
CA LEU A 50 -7.55 5.27 5.76
C LEU A 50 -8.17 6.08 6.89
N SER A 51 -9.29 5.61 7.45
CA SER A 51 -9.98 6.29 8.55
C SER A 51 -9.14 6.37 9.82
N ASP A 52 -8.07 5.58 9.92
CA ASP A 52 -7.20 5.53 11.08
C ASP A 52 -5.73 5.52 10.63
N ILE A 53 -5.43 6.30 9.59
CA ILE A 53 -4.12 6.25 8.95
C ILE A 53 -2.98 6.67 9.89
N GLU A 54 -3.27 7.47 10.89
CA GLU A 54 -2.28 7.93 11.85
C GLU A 54 -1.65 6.78 12.63
N ARG A 55 -2.35 5.66 12.75
CA ARG A 55 -1.85 4.48 13.43
C ARG A 55 -0.60 3.88 12.75
N ILE A 56 -0.37 4.25 11.48
CA ILE A 56 0.82 3.77 10.76
C ILE A 56 2.11 4.10 11.52
N SER A 57 2.13 5.20 12.27
CA SER A 57 3.33 5.63 12.96
C SER A 57 3.77 4.65 14.06
N SER A 58 2.85 3.82 14.57
CA SER A 58 3.21 2.76 15.53
C SER A 58 3.46 1.43 14.85
N VAL A 59 3.02 1.26 13.60
CA VAL A 59 3.22 0.03 12.83
C VAL A 59 4.54 0.09 12.06
N VAL A 60 4.82 1.22 11.43
CA VAL A 60 6.05 1.45 10.68
C VAL A 60 6.69 2.73 11.22
N VAL A 61 7.55 2.56 12.20
CA VAL A 61 8.15 3.69 12.92
C VAL A 61 9.14 4.47 12.05
N ASP A 62 9.93 3.76 11.25
CA ASP A 62 10.94 4.38 10.40
C ASP A 62 10.29 4.98 9.17
N ARG A 63 10.39 6.31 9.03
CA ARG A 63 9.77 7.06 7.93
C ARG A 63 10.40 6.82 6.57
N THR A 64 11.55 6.13 6.53
CA THR A 64 12.23 5.81 5.26
C THR A 64 11.87 4.45 4.70
N VAL A 65 11.08 3.67 5.41
CA VAL A 65 10.64 2.34 4.95
C VAL A 65 9.74 2.52 3.72
N PRO A 66 10.00 1.78 2.63
CA PRO A 66 9.11 1.84 1.46
C PRO A 66 7.73 1.28 1.77
N LEU A 67 6.70 2.07 1.50
CA LEU A 67 5.31 1.68 1.73
C LEU A 67 4.60 1.50 0.38
N PHE A 68 3.97 0.35 0.21
CA PHE A 68 3.17 0.06 -0.97
C PHE A 68 1.72 -0.06 -0.53
N LEU A 69 0.89 0.87 -0.99
CA LEU A 69 -0.49 1.01 -0.51
C LEU A 69 -1.49 0.51 -1.52
N TYR A 70 -2.52 -0.17 -1.06
CA TYR A 70 -3.65 -0.49 -1.92
C TYR A 70 -4.97 -0.36 -1.15
N CYS A 71 -6.06 -0.22 -1.91
CA CYS A 71 -7.40 -0.28 -1.35
C CYS A 71 -8.27 -1.17 -2.26
N ALA A 72 -9.56 -0.91 -2.36
CA ALA A 72 -10.42 -1.72 -3.23
C ALA A 72 -10.23 -1.37 -4.71
N SER A 73 -10.27 -0.07 -5.04
CA SER A 73 -10.20 0.42 -6.42
C SER A 73 -9.06 1.40 -6.66
N GLY A 74 -8.35 1.83 -5.62
CA GLY A 74 -7.26 2.78 -5.73
C GLY A 74 -7.58 4.20 -5.24
N ALA A 75 -8.85 4.52 -5.03
CA ALA A 75 -9.24 5.88 -4.64
C ALA A 75 -8.82 6.22 -3.21
N ARG A 76 -9.07 5.32 -2.27
CA ARG A 76 -8.68 5.55 -0.87
C ARG A 76 -7.17 5.55 -0.71
N SER A 77 -6.46 4.72 -1.46
CA SER A 77 -5.01 4.65 -1.37
C SER A 77 -4.34 5.91 -1.90
N VAL A 78 -4.94 6.63 -2.84
CA VAL A 78 -4.47 7.96 -3.25
C VAL A 78 -4.52 8.93 -2.07
N ARG A 79 -5.63 8.92 -1.33
CA ARG A 79 -5.78 9.79 -0.17
C ARG A 79 -4.83 9.39 0.95
N ALA A 80 -4.64 8.10 1.16
CA ALA A 80 -3.68 7.61 2.15
C ALA A 80 -2.26 8.04 1.82
N GLU A 81 -1.88 7.96 0.55
CA GLU A 81 -0.57 8.40 0.09
C GLU A 81 -0.31 9.85 0.48
N LYS A 82 -1.29 10.71 0.23
CA LYS A 82 -1.17 12.13 0.56
C LYS A 82 -1.00 12.34 2.06
N ALA A 83 -1.81 11.64 2.87
CA ALA A 83 -1.73 11.75 4.32
C ALA A 83 -0.37 11.30 4.85
N LEU A 84 0.14 10.18 4.32
CA LEU A 84 1.42 9.64 4.76
C LEU A 84 2.59 10.54 4.39
N LYS A 85 2.53 11.20 3.23
CA LYS A 85 3.53 12.19 2.88
C LYS A 85 3.56 13.34 3.88
N GLN A 86 2.38 13.79 4.30
CA GLN A 86 2.28 14.85 5.30
C GLN A 86 2.81 14.42 6.66
N MET A 87 2.79 13.11 6.94
CA MET A 87 3.34 12.54 8.17
C MET A 87 4.84 12.31 8.10
N GLY A 88 5.46 12.59 6.95
CA GLY A 88 6.91 12.50 6.80
C GLY A 88 7.45 11.21 6.19
N TYR A 89 6.58 10.32 5.73
CA TYR A 89 7.04 9.12 5.03
C TYR A 89 7.56 9.53 3.66
N THR A 90 8.73 9.01 3.28
CA THR A 90 9.45 9.50 2.11
C THR A 90 9.40 8.58 0.91
N GLN A 91 9.02 7.31 1.09
CA GLN A 91 8.95 6.33 0.02
C GLN A 91 7.58 5.67 0.01
N ILE A 92 6.66 6.24 -0.73
CA ILE A 92 5.28 5.79 -0.77
C ILE A 92 4.86 5.53 -2.19
N ARG A 93 4.18 4.39 -2.39
CA ARG A 93 3.68 4.00 -3.68
C ARG A 93 2.23 3.55 -3.57
N ASN A 94 1.36 4.17 -4.33
CA ASN A 94 -0.01 3.66 -4.50
C ASN A 94 0.00 2.64 -5.63
N ILE A 95 -0.31 1.39 -5.31
CA ILE A 95 -0.29 0.32 -6.31
C ILE A 95 -1.67 -0.07 -6.82
N GLY A 96 -2.71 0.67 -6.41
CA GLY A 96 -4.03 0.50 -7.01
C GLY A 96 -5.02 -0.23 -6.14
N GLY A 97 -5.83 -1.08 -6.75
CA GLY A 97 -6.92 -1.73 -6.06
C GLY A 97 -6.86 -3.25 -6.14
N ILE A 98 -7.23 -3.88 -5.03
CA ILE A 98 -7.24 -5.35 -4.92
C ILE A 98 -8.17 -6.00 -5.93
N ARG A 99 -9.14 -5.24 -6.45
CA ARG A 99 -10.05 -5.76 -7.49
C ARG A 99 -9.32 -6.28 -8.71
N GLY A 100 -8.16 -5.72 -9.02
CA GLY A 100 -7.36 -6.16 -10.16
C GLY A 100 -6.32 -7.22 -9.82
N TYR A 101 -6.23 -7.61 -8.55
CA TYR A 101 -5.21 -8.56 -8.12
C TYR A 101 -5.63 -9.98 -8.46
N THR A 102 -4.72 -10.73 -9.09
CA THR A 102 -5.00 -12.10 -9.52
C THR A 102 -4.26 -13.15 -8.71
N GLY A 103 -3.44 -12.72 -7.76
CA GLY A 103 -2.71 -13.65 -6.90
C GLY A 103 -3.55 -14.15 -5.72
N PRO A 104 -2.93 -14.98 -4.88
CA PRO A 104 -3.67 -15.58 -3.74
C PRO A 104 -3.93 -14.56 -2.64
N LEU A 105 -5.07 -14.74 -1.98
CA LEU A 105 -5.46 -13.93 -0.82
C LEU A 105 -5.34 -14.76 0.46
N GLU A 106 -5.18 -14.03 1.54
CA GLU A 106 -5.23 -14.62 2.90
C GLU A 106 -6.51 -14.30 3.61
#